data_b5452aaea41e5f5c6fa0559cd6186017
#
_entry.id   b5452aaea41e5f5c6fa0559cd6186017
#
_cell.length_a   1.000
_cell.length_b   1.000
_cell.length_c   1.000
_cell.angle_alpha   90.00
_cell.angle_beta   90.00
_cell.angle_gamma   90.00
#
_symmetry.space_group_name_H-M   'P 1'
#
loop_
_entity.id
_entity.type
_entity.pdbx_description
1 polymer ?
#
loop_
_entity_poly.entity_id
_entity_poly.type
_entity_poly.pdbx_seq_one_letter_code
_entity_poly.pdbx_strand_id
1 'polypeptide(L)'
;MFERILIANRGEIALRVIRTAREMGIECVAVYSDVDSAALHTRMAHVAVPLGGKLPSESYLDMDKVIAAAKETGAQAIHPGYGFLSENATFARKVKEAGIAWIGPPEGAITTMEIGRAHV
;
A
#
# COMPACT_ATOMS: atom_id res chain seq x y z
N MET A 1 -7.68 15.46 -7.76
CA MET A 1 -6.41 14.75 -7.46
C MET A 1 -6.30 14.53 -5.96
N PHE A 2 -5.64 13.46 -5.56
CA PHE A 2 -5.44 13.18 -4.14
C PHE A 2 -4.40 14.12 -3.54
N GLU A 3 -4.59 14.48 -2.29
CA GLU A 3 -3.63 15.28 -1.53
C GLU A 3 -2.64 14.39 -0.77
N ARG A 4 -3.11 13.22 -0.33
CA ARG A 4 -2.30 12.26 0.44
C ARG A 4 -2.66 10.83 0.07
N ILE A 5 -1.63 10.02 -0.22
CA ILE A 5 -1.80 8.59 -0.52
C ILE A 5 -0.89 7.76 0.38
N LEU A 6 -1.35 6.54 0.70
CA LEU A 6 -0.54 5.56 1.41
C LEU A 6 0.03 4.56 0.40
N ILE A 7 1.32 4.29 0.50
CA ILE A 7 2.00 3.31 -0.36
C ILE A 7 2.14 2.01 0.44
N ALA A 8 1.36 1.00 0.06
CA ALA A 8 1.32 -0.29 0.74
C ALA A 8 2.35 -1.25 0.16
N ASN A 9 3.60 -0.87 0.23
CA ASN A 9 4.72 -1.67 -0.26
C ASN A 9 6.02 -1.22 0.41
N ARG A 10 7.13 -1.82 0.02
CA ARG A 10 8.44 -1.52 0.61
C ARG A 10 9.52 -1.43 -0.46
N GLY A 11 10.72 -1.02 -0.05
CA GLY A 11 11.92 -1.04 -0.86
C GLY A 11 11.83 -0.17 -2.12
N GLU A 12 12.44 -0.62 -3.19
CA GLU A 12 12.54 0.13 -4.44
C GLU A 12 11.17 0.42 -5.05
N ILE A 13 10.23 -0.52 -4.94
CA ILE A 13 8.87 -0.34 -5.46
C ILE A 13 8.18 0.84 -4.77
N ALA A 14 8.21 0.86 -3.44
CA ALA A 14 7.65 1.96 -2.67
C ALA A 14 8.35 3.28 -2.98
N LEU A 15 9.67 3.26 -3.11
CA LEU A 15 10.47 4.45 -3.38
C LEU A 15 10.12 5.07 -4.73
N ARG A 16 9.90 4.26 -5.76
CA ARG A 16 9.50 4.76 -7.08
C ARG A 16 8.16 5.46 -7.04
N VAL A 17 7.20 4.88 -6.34
CA VAL A 17 5.87 5.49 -6.20
C VAL A 17 5.96 6.80 -5.44
N ILE A 18 6.74 6.82 -4.35
CA ILE A 18 6.95 8.03 -3.54
C ILE A 18 7.56 9.15 -4.39
N ARG A 19 8.58 8.86 -5.17
CA ARG A 19 9.23 9.86 -6.03
C ARG A 19 8.25 10.47 -7.02
N THR A 20 7.49 9.63 -7.70
CA THR A 20 6.50 10.10 -8.69
C THR A 20 5.40 10.93 -8.02
N ALA A 21 4.88 10.47 -6.89
CA ALA A 21 3.85 11.19 -6.16
C ALA A 21 4.34 12.56 -5.69
N ARG A 22 5.57 12.63 -5.20
CA ARG A 22 6.17 13.90 -4.79
C ARG A 22 6.31 14.86 -5.95
N GLU A 23 6.71 14.39 -7.12
CA GLU A 23 6.77 15.21 -8.33
C GLU A 23 5.42 15.78 -8.71
N MET A 24 4.35 15.05 -8.40
CA MET A 24 2.98 15.50 -8.65
C MET A 24 2.41 16.39 -7.52
N GLY A 25 3.19 16.64 -6.47
CA GLY A 25 2.74 17.43 -5.33
C GLY A 25 1.83 16.67 -4.36
N ILE A 26 1.88 15.33 -4.38
CA ILE A 26 1.07 14.48 -3.50
C ILE A 26 1.89 14.06 -2.29
N GLU A 27 1.34 14.20 -1.10
CA GLU A 27 1.97 13.72 0.13
C GLU A 27 1.89 12.20 0.22
N CYS A 28 2.97 11.57 0.67
CA CYS A 28 3.07 10.13 0.77
C CYS A 28 3.13 9.67 2.22
N VAL A 29 2.35 8.64 2.52
CA VAL A 29 2.42 7.91 3.78
C VAL A 29 3.09 6.57 3.48
N ALA A 30 4.22 6.31 4.13
CA ALA A 30 4.88 5.00 4.07
C ALA A 30 4.44 4.18 5.27
N VAL A 31 4.37 2.88 5.08
CA VAL A 31 4.21 1.91 6.17
C VAL A 31 5.46 1.06 6.22
N TYR A 32 5.82 0.55 7.39
CA TYR A 32 7.04 -0.22 7.53
C TYR A 32 6.97 -1.27 8.62
N SER A 33 7.64 -2.39 8.34
CA SER A 33 7.90 -3.44 9.34
C SER A 33 9.05 -3.00 10.25
N ASP A 34 9.26 -3.72 11.35
CA ASP A 34 10.34 -3.40 12.30
C ASP A 34 11.73 -3.39 11.65
N VAL A 35 11.96 -4.26 10.66
CA VAL A 35 13.25 -4.33 9.97
C VAL A 35 13.47 -3.19 8.98
N ASP A 36 12.41 -2.51 8.57
CA ASP A 36 12.46 -1.41 7.60
C ASP A 36 12.37 -0.02 8.24
N SER A 37 12.52 0.10 9.55
CA SER A 37 12.37 1.39 10.25
C SER A 37 13.32 2.47 9.73
N ALA A 38 14.50 2.10 9.27
CA ALA A 38 15.47 3.03 8.70
C ALA A 38 15.61 2.92 7.18
N ALA A 39 14.72 2.17 6.53
CA ALA A 39 14.76 1.99 5.07
C ALA A 39 14.51 3.32 4.35
N LEU A 40 15.04 3.43 3.14
CA LEU A 40 14.96 4.66 2.37
C LEU A 40 13.50 5.07 2.09
N HIS A 41 12.63 4.12 1.75
CA HIS A 41 11.22 4.45 1.50
C HIS A 41 10.54 5.03 2.75
N THR A 42 10.89 4.52 3.94
CA THR A 42 10.36 5.03 5.21
C THR A 42 10.81 6.48 5.43
N ARG A 43 12.07 6.77 5.13
CA ARG A 43 12.66 8.09 5.33
C ARG A 43 12.24 9.14 4.30
N MET A 44 11.89 8.70 3.10
CA MET A 44 11.52 9.61 2.00
C MET A 44 10.06 10.03 2.01
N ALA A 45 9.21 9.35 2.76
CA ALA A 45 7.80 9.69 2.87
C ALA A 45 7.59 10.90 3.78
N HIS A 46 6.49 11.59 3.58
CA HIS A 46 6.10 12.73 4.44
C HIS A 46 5.67 12.25 5.82
N VAL A 47 5.02 11.09 5.87
CA VAL A 47 4.56 10.44 7.11
C VAL A 47 4.94 8.97 7.02
N ALA A 48 5.38 8.39 8.12
CA ALA A 48 5.70 6.96 8.19
C ALA A 48 5.01 6.32 9.39
N VAL A 49 4.34 5.20 9.16
CA VAL A 49 3.56 4.50 10.19
C VAL A 49 4.11 3.09 10.39
N PRO A 50 4.51 2.76 11.62
CA PRO A 50 4.97 1.40 11.91
C PRO A 50 3.78 0.43 11.92
N LEU A 51 3.93 -0.69 11.22
CA LEU A 51 2.91 -1.74 11.22
C LEU A 51 3.13 -2.75 12.35
N GLY A 52 4.35 -2.77 12.92
CA GLY A 52 4.73 -3.77 13.88
C GLY A 52 5.07 -5.10 13.20
N GLY A 53 5.82 -5.95 13.92
CA GLY A 53 6.22 -7.24 13.39
C GLY A 53 7.42 -7.16 12.44
N LYS A 54 8.12 -8.28 12.30
CA LYS A 54 9.33 -8.38 11.47
C LYS A 54 9.06 -8.99 10.12
N LEU A 55 8.12 -9.95 10.05
CA LEU A 55 7.81 -10.68 8.84
C LEU A 55 6.74 -9.95 8.01
N PRO A 56 6.73 -10.10 6.68
CA PRO A 56 5.70 -9.52 5.83
C PRO A 56 4.28 -9.92 6.26
N SER A 57 4.07 -11.17 6.70
CA SER A 57 2.76 -11.64 7.17
C SER A 57 2.25 -10.87 8.38
N GLU A 58 3.15 -10.31 9.17
CA GLU A 58 2.82 -9.54 10.37
C GLU A 58 2.67 -8.05 10.09
N SER A 59 3.07 -7.60 8.91
CA SER A 59 3.14 -6.18 8.55
C SER A 59 2.51 -5.90 7.19
N TYR A 60 3.28 -5.97 6.11
CA TYR A 60 2.83 -5.58 4.77
C TYR A 60 1.65 -6.39 4.23
N LEU A 61 1.48 -7.64 4.69
CA LEU A 61 0.38 -8.51 4.29
C LEU A 61 -0.80 -8.46 5.26
N ASP A 62 -0.71 -7.70 6.33
CA ASP A 62 -1.81 -7.52 7.28
C ASP A 62 -2.72 -6.40 6.78
N MET A 63 -3.81 -6.79 6.12
CA MET A 63 -4.75 -5.87 5.49
C MET A 63 -5.33 -4.85 6.47
N ASP A 64 -5.69 -5.28 7.66
CA ASP A 64 -6.33 -4.41 8.64
C ASP A 64 -5.36 -3.35 9.18
N LYS A 65 -4.11 -3.73 9.39
CA LYS A 65 -3.07 -2.78 9.82
C LYS A 65 -2.82 -1.70 8.77
N VAL A 66 -2.77 -2.09 7.49
CA VAL A 66 -2.56 -1.15 6.40
C VAL A 66 -3.73 -0.17 6.29
N ILE A 67 -4.95 -0.68 6.34
CA ILE A 67 -6.15 0.17 6.28
C ILE A 67 -6.24 1.10 7.49
N ALA A 68 -5.91 0.59 8.69
CA ALA A 68 -5.88 1.41 9.89
C ALA A 68 -4.87 2.56 9.77
N ALA A 69 -3.69 2.30 9.20
CA ALA A 69 -2.69 3.33 8.95
C ALA A 69 -3.20 4.40 7.99
N ALA A 70 -3.93 4.00 6.96
CA ALA A 70 -4.52 4.94 6.01
C ALA A 70 -5.56 5.84 6.68
N LYS A 71 -6.44 5.25 7.49
CA LYS A 71 -7.46 6.01 8.23
C LYS A 71 -6.83 6.97 9.23
N GLU A 72 -5.84 6.51 9.97
CA GLU A 72 -5.15 7.30 10.99
C GLU A 72 -4.46 8.53 10.40
N THR A 73 -3.89 8.40 9.21
CA THR A 73 -3.14 9.47 8.56
C THR A 73 -3.99 10.35 7.63
N GLY A 74 -5.26 9.98 7.43
CA GLY A 74 -6.13 10.70 6.50
C GLY A 74 -5.77 10.47 5.03
N ALA A 75 -5.15 9.36 4.69
CA ALA A 75 -4.84 9.03 3.31
C ALA A 75 -6.13 8.83 2.51
N GLN A 76 -6.20 9.44 1.35
CA GLN A 76 -7.38 9.40 0.49
C GLN A 76 -7.38 8.21 -0.45
N ALA A 77 -6.20 7.61 -0.66
CA ALA A 77 -6.02 6.49 -1.54
C ALA A 77 -4.90 5.59 -1.05
N ILE A 78 -4.93 4.33 -1.49
CA ILE A 78 -3.85 3.37 -1.25
C ILE A 78 -3.30 2.92 -2.60
N HIS A 79 -1.99 3.04 -2.77
CA HIS A 79 -1.25 2.50 -3.91
C HIS A 79 -0.51 1.24 -3.43
N PRO A 80 -0.87 0.06 -3.93
CA PRO A 80 -0.29 -1.19 -3.43
C PRO A 80 1.06 -1.55 -4.04
N GLY A 81 1.50 -0.86 -5.09
CA GLY A 81 2.72 -1.23 -5.81
C GLY A 81 2.58 -2.57 -6.51
N TYR A 82 3.63 -3.37 -6.47
CA TYR A 82 3.66 -4.73 -7.03
C TYR A 82 3.88 -5.74 -5.91
N GLY A 83 3.34 -6.96 -6.10
CA GLY A 83 3.44 -8.00 -5.07
C GLY A 83 2.62 -7.67 -3.82
N PHE A 84 2.90 -8.34 -2.73
CA PHE A 84 2.17 -8.19 -1.47
C PHE A 84 0.65 -8.21 -1.70
N LEU A 85 -0.04 -7.11 -1.38
CA LEU A 85 -1.49 -7.03 -1.48
C LEU A 85 -1.99 -6.46 -2.82
N SER A 86 -1.09 -6.14 -3.75
CA SER A 86 -1.46 -5.51 -5.03
C SER A 86 -2.42 -6.35 -5.88
N GLU A 87 -2.34 -7.66 -5.77
CA GLU A 87 -3.18 -8.60 -6.51
C GLU A 87 -4.17 -9.34 -5.60
N ASN A 88 -4.50 -8.75 -4.47
CA ASN A 88 -5.46 -9.33 -3.51
C ASN A 88 -6.81 -8.65 -3.65
N ALA A 89 -7.78 -9.37 -4.23
CA ALA A 89 -9.13 -8.84 -4.47
C ALA A 89 -9.85 -8.47 -3.17
N THR A 90 -9.63 -9.24 -2.11
CA THR A 90 -10.22 -8.97 -0.80
C THR A 90 -9.73 -7.65 -0.25
N PHE A 91 -8.43 -7.38 -0.39
CA PHE A 91 -7.86 -6.11 0.06
C PHE A 91 -8.40 -4.92 -0.73
N ALA A 92 -8.46 -5.05 -2.05
CA ALA A 92 -9.02 -3.99 -2.92
C ALA A 92 -10.45 -3.66 -2.51
N ARG A 93 -11.26 -4.67 -2.22
CA ARG A 93 -12.65 -4.49 -1.76
C ARG A 93 -12.69 -3.81 -0.39
N LYS A 94 -11.88 -4.26 0.56
CA LYS A 94 -11.81 -3.67 1.91
C LYS A 94 -11.41 -2.21 1.87
N VAL A 95 -10.48 -1.84 1.00
CA VAL A 95 -10.05 -0.46 0.81
C VAL A 95 -11.23 0.40 0.35
N LYS A 96 -11.96 -0.06 -0.65
CA LYS A 96 -13.15 0.64 -1.15
C LYS A 96 -14.23 0.76 -0.09
N GLU A 97 -14.49 -0.31 0.65
CA GLU A 97 -15.48 -0.32 1.74
C GLU A 97 -15.11 0.66 2.85
N ALA A 98 -13.83 0.91 3.05
CA ALA A 98 -13.34 1.88 4.02
C ALA A 98 -13.46 3.34 3.53
N GLY A 99 -13.95 3.55 2.32
CA GLY A 99 -14.07 4.88 1.74
C GLY A 99 -12.76 5.44 1.19
N ILE A 100 -11.79 4.56 0.93
CA ILE A 100 -10.46 4.92 0.43
C ILE A 100 -10.35 4.49 -1.03
N ALA A 101 -9.77 5.33 -1.88
CA ALA A 101 -9.59 4.99 -3.28
C ALA A 101 -8.48 3.95 -3.46
N TRP A 102 -8.67 3.07 -4.43
CA TRP A 102 -7.73 2.01 -4.78
C TRP A 102 -6.96 2.41 -6.03
N ILE A 103 -5.64 2.56 -5.92
CA ILE A 103 -4.78 2.87 -7.06
C ILE A 103 -4.07 1.59 -7.50
N GLY A 104 -4.82 0.71 -8.12
CA GLY A 104 -4.32 -0.58 -8.57
C GLY A 104 -5.28 -1.18 -9.57
N PRO A 105 -5.05 -2.44 -9.98
CA PRO A 105 -5.98 -3.10 -10.90
C PRO A 105 -7.38 -3.17 -10.30
N PRO A 106 -8.44 -3.06 -11.12
CA PRO A 106 -9.80 -3.23 -10.63
C PRO A 106 -9.99 -4.61 -9.99
N GLU A 107 -10.86 -4.69 -8.98
CA GLU A 107 -11.12 -5.94 -8.26
C GLU A 107 -11.44 -7.11 -9.20
N GLY A 108 -12.27 -6.88 -10.21
CA GLY A 108 -12.62 -7.92 -11.20
C GLY A 108 -11.42 -8.42 -11.99
N ALA A 109 -10.51 -7.52 -12.38
CA ALA A 109 -9.28 -7.89 -13.09
C ALA A 109 -8.35 -8.71 -12.19
N ILE A 110 -8.24 -8.35 -10.90
CA ILE A 110 -7.44 -9.09 -9.93
C ILE A 110 -7.97 -10.53 -9.80
N THR A 111 -9.27 -10.68 -9.64
CA THR A 111 -9.92 -12.00 -9.52
C THR A 111 -9.66 -12.84 -10.77
N THR A 112 -9.75 -12.24 -11.95
CA THR A 112 -9.47 -12.93 -13.20
C THR A 112 -8.02 -13.41 -13.27
N MET A 113 -7.06 -12.59 -12.84
CA MET A 113 -5.65 -12.96 -12.81
C MET A 113 -5.38 -14.11 -11.83
N GLU A 114 -6.00 -14.08 -10.66
CA GLU A 114 -5.89 -15.16 -9.68
C GLU A 114 -6.41 -16.48 -10.23
N ILE A 115 -7.55 -16.45 -10.88
CA ILE A 115 -8.14 -17.65 -11.54
C ILE A 115 -7.20 -18.15 -12.63
N GLY A 116 -6.67 -17.27 -13.46
CA GLY A 116 -5.74 -17.63 -14.53
C GLY A 116 -4.49 -18.32 -13.99
N ARG A 117 -3.95 -17.85 -12.88
CA ARG A 117 -2.80 -18.46 -12.23
C ARG A 117 -3.12 -19.85 -11.67
N ALA A 118 -4.33 -20.04 -11.15
CA ALA A 118 -4.74 -21.32 -10.61
C ALA A 118 -4.85 -22.40 -11.69
N HIS A 119 -5.03 -22.03 -12.95
CA HIS A 119 -5.12 -22.94 -14.08
C HIS A 119 -3.77 -23.22 -14.76
N VAL A 120 -2.74 -22.54 -14.35
CA VAL A 120 -1.38 -22.74 -14.86
C VAL A 120 -0.61 -23.70 -13.97
#